data_60ac3b6de368294fdbcc887983c88894
#
_entry.id   60ac3b6de368294fdbcc887983c88894
#
_cell.length_a   1.000
_cell.length_b   1.000
_cell.length_c   1.000
_cell.angle_alpha   90.00
_cell.angle_beta   90.00
_cell.angle_gamma   90.00
#
_symmetry.space_group_name_H-M   'P 1'
#
loop_
_entity.id
_entity.type
_entity.pdbx_description
1 polymer ?
#
loop_
_entity_poly.entity_id
_entity_poly.type
_entity_poly.pdbx_seq_one_letter_code
_entity_poly.pdbx_strand_id
1 'polypeptide(L)'
;MNGCGQEKSSGSSSEGNEKKQYTIGITQFVEHPSLDAATEGFKKALEDEGFKEGDNVKFDFQNAQADMNNTQTIANNFVGDKVDMIFANATPSAVSALNATKDIPILFTSVTDPVGAGLVKSFDQPGDNITGTTDNHPEGTSKTIDFMIDEAGVKNIGIIYNSGEQNSEVQVKQVKDLAEPKGAKIVEASVSTSAEVKQAADSLVGRVDAIYIPTDNTVVSALESVISVADSKKIPLFVGELDSMKRGAIAASGFNYFDLGYQTGKMAAEILKGNKKPSEIPIELPGSLKLVINKKAAEAQGLEVKEEWADFAEFHEE
;
A
#
# COMPACT_ATOMS: atom_id res chain seq x y z
N MET A 1 -7.24 -80.07 -30.39
CA MET A 1 -6.52 -78.99 -31.07
C MET A 1 -7.03 -77.69 -30.44
N ASN A 2 -6.29 -77.21 -29.49
CA ASN A 2 -6.70 -76.08 -28.65
C ASN A 2 -6.14 -74.76 -29.20
N GLY A 3 -7.02 -73.81 -29.45
CA GLY A 3 -6.65 -72.45 -29.78
C GLY A 3 -6.84 -71.53 -28.55
N CYS A 4 -5.77 -71.07 -27.99
CA CYS A 4 -5.80 -70.06 -26.89
C CYS A 4 -6.13 -68.70 -27.48
N GLY A 5 -7.23 -68.11 -27.08
CA GLY A 5 -7.56 -66.70 -27.26
C GLY A 5 -6.83 -65.84 -26.20
N GLN A 6 -6.10 -64.85 -26.69
CA GLN A 6 -5.39 -63.87 -25.88
C GLN A 6 -6.28 -62.61 -25.73
N GLU A 7 -6.83 -62.43 -24.52
CA GLU A 7 -7.55 -61.21 -24.18
C GLU A 7 -6.56 -60.04 -24.04
N LYS A 8 -6.72 -59.04 -24.87
CA LYS A 8 -6.07 -57.74 -24.70
C LYS A 8 -6.83 -56.96 -23.62
N SER A 9 -6.25 -56.85 -22.44
CA SER A 9 -6.70 -55.87 -21.47
C SER A 9 -6.35 -54.47 -21.97
N SER A 10 -7.38 -53.71 -22.31
CA SER A 10 -7.28 -52.25 -22.53
C SER A 10 -7.10 -51.56 -21.18
N GLY A 11 -5.87 -51.25 -20.87
CA GLY A 11 -5.56 -50.35 -19.76
C GLY A 11 -6.07 -48.95 -20.12
N SER A 12 -7.16 -48.56 -19.47
CA SER A 12 -7.59 -47.17 -19.41
C SER A 12 -6.58 -46.40 -18.55
N SER A 13 -5.65 -45.71 -19.18
CA SER A 13 -4.88 -44.66 -18.51
C SER A 13 -5.85 -43.52 -18.23
N SER A 14 -6.31 -43.44 -16.99
CA SER A 14 -6.88 -42.20 -16.44
C SER A 14 -5.74 -41.18 -16.42
N GLU A 15 -5.64 -40.32 -17.45
CA GLU A 15 -4.92 -39.08 -17.33
C GLU A 15 -5.60 -38.28 -16.21
N GLY A 16 -5.06 -38.38 -15.00
CA GLY A 16 -5.36 -37.48 -13.93
C GLY A 16 -4.97 -36.09 -14.43
N ASN A 17 -5.95 -35.25 -14.64
CA ASN A 17 -5.76 -33.83 -14.90
C ASN A 17 -5.14 -33.26 -13.60
N GLU A 18 -3.81 -33.31 -13.47
CA GLU A 18 -3.11 -32.65 -12.38
C GLU A 18 -3.47 -31.17 -12.49
N LYS A 19 -4.25 -30.68 -11.53
CA LYS A 19 -4.59 -29.25 -11.46
C LYS A 19 -3.27 -28.49 -11.39
N LYS A 20 -3.05 -27.56 -12.30
CA LYS A 20 -1.89 -26.70 -12.29
C LYS A 20 -1.86 -25.95 -10.95
N GLN A 21 -0.80 -26.14 -10.16
CA GLN A 21 -0.56 -25.40 -8.94
C GLN A 21 0.33 -24.21 -9.23
N TYR A 22 -0.12 -23.03 -8.81
CA TYR A 22 0.64 -21.79 -8.92
C TYR A 22 1.34 -21.46 -7.60
N THR A 23 2.56 -20.94 -7.68
CA THR A 23 3.26 -20.34 -6.54
C THR A 23 3.34 -18.84 -6.75
N ILE A 24 2.78 -18.07 -5.80
CA ILE A 24 2.80 -16.61 -5.83
C ILE A 24 3.67 -16.12 -4.69
N GLY A 25 4.79 -15.46 -5.03
CA GLY A 25 5.63 -14.75 -4.06
C GLY A 25 4.96 -13.44 -3.67
N ILE A 26 4.75 -13.23 -2.39
CA ILE A 26 4.25 -11.96 -1.83
C ILE A 26 5.38 -11.28 -1.08
N THR A 27 5.84 -10.13 -1.58
CA THR A 27 6.81 -9.28 -0.88
C THR A 27 6.11 -8.04 -0.35
N GLN A 28 6.09 -7.89 0.96
CA GLN A 28 5.57 -6.72 1.65
C GLN A 28 6.70 -5.98 2.35
N PHE A 29 6.78 -4.65 2.18
CA PHE A 29 7.91 -3.88 2.69
C PHE A 29 7.98 -3.88 4.21
N VAL A 30 6.84 -3.70 4.88
CA VAL A 30 6.73 -3.74 6.33
C VAL A 30 5.29 -4.13 6.73
N GLU A 31 5.10 -4.56 7.95
CA GLU A 31 3.78 -4.86 8.52
C GLU A 31 3.16 -3.59 9.11
N HIS A 32 2.01 -3.21 8.58
CA HIS A 32 1.09 -2.23 9.16
C HIS A 32 -0.30 -2.39 8.53
N PRO A 33 -1.38 -1.89 9.18
CA PRO A 33 -2.76 -2.22 8.81
C PRO A 33 -3.13 -2.03 7.34
N SER A 34 -2.66 -0.97 6.69
CA SER A 34 -3.02 -0.70 5.29
C SER A 34 -2.37 -1.70 4.32
N LEU A 35 -1.07 -2.01 4.51
CA LEU A 35 -0.41 -3.02 3.67
C LEU A 35 -0.97 -4.43 3.94
N ASP A 36 -1.29 -4.74 5.20
CA ASP A 36 -1.89 -6.03 5.56
C ASP A 36 -3.28 -6.17 4.90
N ALA A 37 -4.11 -5.13 4.96
CA ALA A 37 -5.41 -5.09 4.30
C ALA A 37 -5.30 -5.25 2.77
N ALA A 38 -4.31 -4.61 2.12
CA ALA A 38 -4.07 -4.77 0.69
C ALA A 38 -3.67 -6.21 0.34
N THR A 39 -2.82 -6.84 1.15
CA THR A 39 -2.43 -8.25 0.97
C THR A 39 -3.62 -9.19 1.16
N GLU A 40 -4.48 -8.95 2.15
CA GLU A 40 -5.71 -9.71 2.36
C GLU A 40 -6.68 -9.55 1.19
N GLY A 41 -6.88 -8.32 0.71
CA GLY A 41 -7.71 -8.03 -0.46
C GLY A 41 -7.23 -8.76 -1.72
N PHE A 42 -5.92 -8.76 -1.96
CA PHE A 42 -5.30 -9.49 -3.07
C PHE A 42 -5.59 -10.99 -3.00
N LYS A 43 -5.36 -11.61 -1.85
CA LYS A 43 -5.64 -13.04 -1.65
C LYS A 43 -7.13 -13.35 -1.80
N LYS A 44 -8.00 -12.47 -1.27
CA LYS A 44 -9.45 -12.66 -1.36
C LYS A 44 -9.95 -12.59 -2.81
N ALA A 45 -9.46 -11.67 -3.61
CA ALA A 45 -9.82 -11.60 -5.03
C ALA A 45 -9.40 -12.86 -5.78
N LEU A 46 -8.20 -13.37 -5.53
CA LEU A 46 -7.76 -14.63 -6.13
C LEU A 46 -8.64 -15.81 -5.73
N GLU A 47 -9.02 -15.90 -4.45
CA GLU A 47 -9.95 -16.93 -3.97
C GLU A 47 -11.30 -16.88 -4.70
N ASP A 48 -11.88 -15.67 -4.83
CA ASP A 48 -13.17 -15.45 -5.52
C ASP A 48 -13.09 -15.77 -7.02
N GLU A 49 -11.91 -15.60 -7.62
CA GLU A 49 -11.62 -15.93 -9.01
C GLU A 49 -11.22 -17.40 -9.22
N GLY A 50 -11.29 -18.22 -8.17
CA GLY A 50 -11.06 -19.66 -8.20
C GLY A 50 -9.64 -20.13 -7.92
N PHE A 51 -8.74 -19.22 -7.51
CA PHE A 51 -7.37 -19.52 -7.08
C PHE A 51 -7.32 -19.67 -5.57
N LYS A 52 -7.46 -20.90 -5.06
CA LYS A 52 -7.60 -21.18 -3.64
C LYS A 52 -6.30 -21.69 -3.03
N GLU A 53 -5.89 -21.08 -1.93
CA GLU A 53 -4.73 -21.51 -1.16
C GLU A 53 -4.90 -22.96 -0.67
N GLY A 54 -3.87 -23.77 -0.89
CA GLY A 54 -3.88 -25.20 -0.54
C GLY A 54 -4.55 -26.14 -1.56
N ASP A 55 -5.32 -25.62 -2.55
CA ASP A 55 -5.87 -26.40 -3.67
C ASP A 55 -5.02 -26.22 -4.95
N ASN A 56 -4.99 -24.99 -5.49
CA ASN A 56 -4.31 -24.69 -6.75
C ASN A 56 -3.39 -23.45 -6.69
N VAL A 57 -3.27 -22.82 -5.52
CA VAL A 57 -2.34 -21.72 -5.24
C VAL A 57 -1.60 -21.99 -3.94
N LYS A 58 -0.31 -21.64 -3.92
CA LYS A 58 0.53 -21.48 -2.74
C LYS A 58 1.00 -20.04 -2.69
N PHE A 59 0.79 -19.37 -1.55
CA PHE A 59 1.41 -18.07 -1.28
C PHE A 59 2.70 -18.27 -0.49
N ASP A 60 3.78 -17.63 -0.97
CA ASP A 60 5.04 -17.48 -0.23
C ASP A 60 5.13 -16.02 0.22
N PHE A 61 4.72 -15.76 1.46
CA PHE A 61 4.70 -14.42 2.05
C PHE A 61 6.01 -14.10 2.75
N GLN A 62 6.64 -12.99 2.35
CA GLN A 62 7.88 -12.49 2.93
C GLN A 62 7.75 -11.01 3.29
N ASN A 63 8.06 -10.67 4.55
CA ASN A 63 8.08 -9.30 5.06
C ASN A 63 9.52 -8.78 5.10
N ALA A 64 9.79 -7.65 4.45
CA ALA A 64 11.12 -7.05 4.41
C ALA A 64 11.50 -6.28 5.68
N GLN A 65 10.56 -6.07 6.63
CA GLN A 65 10.79 -5.40 7.91
C GLN A 65 11.37 -3.98 7.76
N ALA A 66 10.89 -3.23 6.76
CA ALA A 66 11.35 -1.89 6.40
C ALA A 66 12.86 -1.82 6.02
N ASP A 67 13.48 -2.93 5.61
CA ASP A 67 14.87 -2.98 5.17
C ASP A 67 14.95 -3.17 3.65
N MET A 68 15.59 -2.22 2.97
CA MET A 68 15.76 -2.23 1.51
C MET A 68 16.61 -3.42 1.02
N ASN A 69 17.56 -3.91 1.82
CA ASN A 69 18.37 -5.07 1.45
C ASN A 69 17.53 -6.35 1.51
N ASN A 70 16.60 -6.42 2.48
CA ASN A 70 15.68 -7.54 2.57
C ASN A 70 14.73 -7.59 1.37
N THR A 71 14.23 -6.43 0.87
CA THR A 71 13.38 -6.43 -0.34
C THR A 71 14.10 -7.04 -1.53
N GLN A 72 15.38 -6.69 -1.73
CA GLN A 72 16.18 -7.25 -2.82
C GLN A 72 16.46 -8.74 -2.62
N THR A 73 16.74 -9.17 -1.39
CA THR A 73 16.97 -10.58 -1.06
C THR A 73 15.71 -11.40 -1.31
N ILE A 74 14.56 -10.94 -0.86
CA ILE A 74 13.26 -11.58 -1.07
C ILE A 74 12.96 -11.72 -2.57
N ALA A 75 13.13 -10.64 -3.33
CA ALA A 75 12.90 -10.66 -4.77
C ALA A 75 13.82 -11.67 -5.49
N ASN A 76 15.11 -11.72 -5.13
CA ASN A 76 16.05 -12.69 -5.69
C ASN A 76 15.68 -14.15 -5.33
N ASN A 77 15.18 -14.39 -4.11
CA ASN A 77 14.73 -15.71 -3.68
C ASN A 77 13.53 -16.16 -4.54
N PHE A 78 12.53 -15.31 -4.75
CA PHE A 78 11.38 -15.64 -5.61
C PHE A 78 11.79 -15.96 -7.04
N VAL A 79 12.80 -15.27 -7.59
CA VAL A 79 13.36 -15.60 -8.91
C VAL A 79 14.06 -16.96 -8.88
N GLY A 80 14.85 -17.24 -7.84
CA GLY A 80 15.52 -18.54 -7.66
C GLY A 80 14.54 -19.71 -7.52
N ASP A 81 13.46 -19.48 -6.80
CA ASP A 81 12.37 -20.46 -6.56
C ASP A 81 11.42 -20.58 -7.76
N LYS A 82 11.58 -19.72 -8.77
CA LYS A 82 10.78 -19.71 -10.01
C LYS A 82 9.28 -19.61 -9.74
N VAL A 83 8.88 -18.67 -8.87
CA VAL A 83 7.47 -18.42 -8.61
C VAL A 83 6.74 -18.03 -9.90
N ASP A 84 5.45 -18.36 -10.02
CA ASP A 84 4.66 -18.05 -11.22
C ASP A 84 4.29 -16.56 -11.33
N MET A 85 4.31 -15.83 -10.22
CA MET A 85 3.97 -14.42 -10.11
C MET A 85 4.56 -13.82 -8.84
N ILE A 86 4.88 -12.54 -8.88
CA ILE A 86 5.26 -11.76 -7.68
C ILE A 86 4.19 -10.71 -7.43
N PHE A 87 3.62 -10.69 -6.23
CA PHE A 87 2.85 -9.58 -5.71
C PHE A 87 3.74 -8.71 -4.83
N ALA A 88 3.91 -7.45 -5.21
CA ALA A 88 4.80 -6.50 -4.56
C ALA A 88 4.01 -5.38 -3.90
N ASN A 89 3.95 -5.40 -2.57
CA ASN A 89 3.21 -4.45 -1.76
C ASN A 89 4.14 -3.37 -1.21
N ALA A 90 3.92 -2.13 -1.61
CA ALA A 90 4.69 -0.91 -1.44
C ALA A 90 5.81 -0.69 -2.47
N THR A 91 6.16 0.60 -2.69
CA THR A 91 7.14 1.03 -3.69
C THR A 91 8.51 0.32 -3.58
N PRO A 92 9.12 0.18 -2.38
CA PRO A 92 10.42 -0.49 -2.26
C PRO A 92 10.38 -1.96 -2.72
N SER A 93 9.31 -2.68 -2.39
CA SER A 93 9.10 -4.07 -2.81
C SER A 93 8.94 -4.18 -4.33
N ALA A 94 8.18 -3.28 -4.94
CA ALA A 94 7.94 -3.27 -6.38
C ALA A 94 9.22 -2.97 -7.18
N VAL A 95 10.02 -2.00 -6.73
CA VAL A 95 11.31 -1.65 -7.35
C VAL A 95 12.28 -2.84 -7.28
N SER A 96 12.38 -3.49 -6.12
CA SER A 96 13.26 -4.65 -5.94
C SER A 96 12.81 -5.84 -6.81
N ALA A 97 11.50 -6.10 -6.89
CA ALA A 97 10.97 -7.15 -7.76
C ALA A 97 11.28 -6.89 -9.24
N LEU A 98 11.07 -5.67 -9.73
CA LEU A 98 11.35 -5.30 -11.13
C LEU A 98 12.84 -5.36 -11.46
N ASN A 99 13.72 -5.04 -10.49
CA ASN A 99 15.16 -5.16 -10.66
C ASN A 99 15.64 -6.62 -10.72
N ALA A 100 14.96 -7.52 -9.99
CA ALA A 100 15.33 -8.93 -9.90
C ALA A 100 14.93 -9.75 -11.13
N THR A 101 13.81 -9.41 -11.80
CA THR A 101 13.31 -10.17 -12.94
C THR A 101 12.67 -9.30 -14.00
N LYS A 102 12.77 -9.77 -15.27
CA LYS A 102 12.03 -9.22 -16.43
C LYS A 102 11.07 -10.25 -17.04
N ASP A 103 11.05 -11.47 -16.50
CA ASP A 103 10.30 -12.58 -17.05
C ASP A 103 9.08 -12.96 -16.19
N ILE A 104 9.23 -12.94 -14.85
CA ILE A 104 8.13 -13.27 -13.93
C ILE A 104 7.15 -12.11 -13.90
N PRO A 105 5.83 -12.34 -14.08
CA PRO A 105 4.82 -11.30 -13.91
C PRO A 105 4.84 -10.68 -12.52
N ILE A 106 4.81 -9.35 -12.46
CA ILE A 106 4.80 -8.58 -11.21
C ILE A 106 3.50 -7.77 -11.14
N LEU A 107 2.75 -7.95 -10.06
CA LEU A 107 1.62 -7.12 -9.68
C LEU A 107 2.03 -6.26 -8.49
N PHE A 108 2.05 -4.94 -8.64
CA PHE A 108 2.28 -4.05 -7.51
C PHE A 108 0.98 -3.44 -6.99
N THR A 109 0.98 -3.10 -5.71
CA THR A 109 -0.05 -2.29 -5.05
C THR A 109 0.60 -1.35 -4.04
N SER A 110 -0.15 -0.35 -3.55
CA SER A 110 0.37 0.61 -2.55
C SER A 110 1.63 1.32 -3.04
N VAL A 111 1.64 1.71 -4.31
CA VAL A 111 2.74 2.43 -4.96
C VAL A 111 2.27 3.83 -5.30
N THR A 112 2.89 4.85 -4.69
CA THR A 112 2.48 6.25 -4.81
C THR A 112 2.76 6.84 -6.19
N ASP A 113 3.94 6.61 -6.75
CA ASP A 113 4.33 7.14 -8.07
C ASP A 113 5.04 6.05 -8.89
N PRO A 114 4.28 5.20 -9.58
CA PRO A 114 4.87 4.11 -10.36
C PRO A 114 5.71 4.59 -11.55
N VAL A 115 5.46 5.81 -12.05
CA VAL A 115 6.26 6.40 -13.14
C VAL A 115 7.57 6.95 -12.60
N GLY A 116 7.53 7.77 -11.55
CA GLY A 116 8.73 8.33 -10.91
C GLY A 116 9.61 7.27 -10.25
N ALA A 117 9.01 6.16 -9.78
CA ALA A 117 9.76 5.00 -9.28
C ALA A 117 10.39 4.15 -10.41
N GLY A 118 10.13 4.46 -11.67
CA GLY A 118 10.69 3.75 -12.83
C GLY A 118 10.08 2.37 -13.07
N LEU A 119 8.91 2.09 -12.51
CA LEU A 119 8.23 0.81 -12.69
C LEU A 119 7.54 0.71 -14.05
N VAL A 120 6.95 1.80 -14.51
CA VAL A 120 6.19 1.90 -15.76
C VAL A 120 6.50 3.21 -16.48
N LYS A 121 6.17 3.29 -17.77
CA LYS A 121 6.37 4.52 -18.57
C LYS A 121 5.25 5.54 -18.36
N SER A 122 4.03 5.06 -18.23
CA SER A 122 2.82 5.83 -17.94
C SER A 122 1.75 4.88 -17.42
N PHE A 123 0.62 5.40 -16.96
CA PHE A 123 -0.51 4.58 -16.48
C PHE A 123 -1.11 3.71 -17.61
N ASP A 124 -1.17 4.25 -18.84
CA ASP A 124 -1.67 3.52 -20.00
C ASP A 124 -0.62 2.62 -20.67
N GLN A 125 0.65 2.73 -20.26
CA GLN A 125 1.78 1.96 -20.78
C GLN A 125 2.53 1.28 -19.64
N PRO A 126 1.95 0.20 -19.07
CA PRO A 126 2.62 -0.61 -18.05
C PRO A 126 3.90 -1.26 -18.63
N GLY A 127 4.68 -1.89 -17.79
CA GLY A 127 5.88 -2.59 -18.23
C GLY A 127 5.56 -3.93 -18.92
N ASP A 128 6.56 -4.51 -19.56
CA ASP A 128 6.38 -5.80 -20.26
C ASP A 128 5.94 -6.92 -19.30
N ASN A 129 6.50 -6.93 -18.10
CA ASN A 129 6.20 -7.92 -17.06
C ASN A 129 5.62 -7.33 -15.77
N ILE A 130 5.27 -6.03 -15.72
CA ILE A 130 4.80 -5.37 -14.50
C ILE A 130 3.58 -4.49 -14.76
N THR A 131 2.59 -4.58 -13.88
CA THR A 131 1.42 -3.70 -13.79
C THR A 131 0.91 -3.66 -12.34
N GLY A 132 -0.16 -2.94 -12.06
CA GLY A 132 -0.75 -2.89 -10.72
C GLY A 132 -1.62 -1.69 -10.44
N THR A 133 -1.73 -1.33 -9.16
CA THR A 133 -2.53 -0.22 -8.67
C THR A 133 -1.68 0.79 -7.92
N THR A 134 -1.96 2.08 -8.13
CA THR A 134 -1.37 3.16 -7.32
C THR A 134 -2.25 3.45 -6.11
N ASP A 135 -1.65 3.94 -5.03
CA ASP A 135 -2.37 4.46 -3.86
C ASP A 135 -2.46 5.99 -3.84
N ASN A 136 -1.96 6.65 -4.87
CA ASN A 136 -2.00 8.10 -4.99
C ASN A 136 -3.23 8.56 -5.77
N HIS A 137 -4.34 8.76 -5.04
CA HIS A 137 -5.50 9.40 -5.65
C HIS A 137 -5.23 10.89 -5.89
N PRO A 138 -5.60 11.47 -7.07
CA PRO A 138 -5.29 12.87 -7.42
C PRO A 138 -5.74 13.91 -6.40
N GLU A 139 -6.81 13.63 -5.66
CA GLU A 139 -7.38 14.53 -4.66
C GLU A 139 -7.08 14.12 -3.20
N GLY A 140 -6.37 12.99 -2.96
CA GLY A 140 -6.19 12.44 -1.62
C GLY A 140 -5.46 13.40 -0.70
N THR A 141 -4.23 13.71 -1.04
CA THR A 141 -3.38 14.62 -0.27
C THR A 141 -3.99 16.03 -0.20
N SER A 142 -4.54 16.56 -1.31
CA SER A 142 -5.08 17.91 -1.32
C SER A 142 -6.26 18.08 -0.36
N LYS A 143 -7.19 17.14 -0.30
CA LYS A 143 -8.33 17.22 0.62
C LYS A 143 -7.90 17.23 2.10
N THR A 144 -6.89 16.46 2.46
CA THR A 144 -6.37 16.49 3.84
C THR A 144 -5.66 17.81 4.13
N ILE A 145 -4.81 18.30 3.23
CA ILE A 145 -4.07 19.55 3.41
C ILE A 145 -5.03 20.76 3.40
N ASP A 146 -6.03 20.79 2.52
CA ASP A 146 -7.07 21.82 2.50
C ASP A 146 -7.84 21.83 3.82
N PHE A 147 -8.25 20.68 4.34
CA PHE A 147 -8.90 20.57 5.65
C PHE A 147 -8.00 21.11 6.79
N MET A 148 -6.72 20.76 6.80
CA MET A 148 -5.78 21.25 7.80
C MET A 148 -5.66 22.77 7.79
N ILE A 149 -5.53 23.38 6.62
CA ILE A 149 -5.27 24.82 6.47
C ILE A 149 -6.56 25.62 6.58
N ASP A 150 -7.57 25.28 5.78
CA ASP A 150 -8.75 26.10 5.59
C ASP A 150 -9.77 25.91 6.72
N GLU A 151 -9.87 24.70 7.26
CA GLU A 151 -10.86 24.34 8.31
C GLU A 151 -10.27 24.32 9.72
N ALA A 152 -9.12 23.65 9.89
CA ALA A 152 -8.46 23.55 11.19
C ALA A 152 -7.52 24.74 11.49
N GLY A 153 -7.25 25.62 10.52
CA GLY A 153 -6.49 26.85 10.71
C GLY A 153 -4.99 26.66 10.90
N VAL A 154 -4.44 25.53 10.45
CA VAL A 154 -3.02 25.17 10.59
C VAL A 154 -2.16 26.08 9.70
N LYS A 155 -1.08 26.64 10.25
CA LYS A 155 -0.13 27.50 9.54
C LYS A 155 1.29 26.92 9.47
N ASN A 156 1.67 26.11 10.43
CA ASN A 156 2.97 25.45 10.46
C ASN A 156 2.73 23.94 10.54
N ILE A 157 3.02 23.22 9.47
CA ILE A 157 2.82 21.79 9.33
C ILE A 157 4.14 21.06 9.53
N GLY A 158 4.23 20.22 10.53
CA GLY A 158 5.33 19.27 10.71
C GLY A 158 5.11 18.05 9.85
N ILE A 159 6.12 17.61 9.11
CA ILE A 159 6.04 16.36 8.35
C ILE A 159 7.12 15.41 8.87
N ILE A 160 6.73 14.21 9.25
CA ILE A 160 7.66 13.14 9.60
C ILE A 160 7.65 12.11 8.47
N TYR A 161 8.83 11.79 7.95
CA TYR A 161 8.93 10.86 6.82
C TYR A 161 10.32 10.24 6.73
N ASN A 162 10.41 9.08 6.07
CA ASN A 162 11.67 8.43 5.73
C ASN A 162 12.17 8.93 4.37
N SER A 163 13.25 9.72 4.38
CA SER A 163 13.86 10.24 3.14
C SER A 163 14.53 9.17 2.27
N GLY A 164 14.62 7.93 2.73
CA GLY A 164 15.04 6.77 1.94
C GLY A 164 13.92 6.12 1.14
N GLU A 165 12.65 6.50 1.36
CA GLU A 165 11.50 6.01 0.62
C GLU A 165 11.10 7.00 -0.49
N GLN A 166 11.16 6.58 -1.75
CA GLN A 166 10.80 7.41 -2.92
C GLN A 166 9.34 7.90 -2.85
N ASN A 167 8.40 7.04 -2.44
CA ASN A 167 7.00 7.41 -2.22
C ASN A 167 6.85 8.57 -1.24
N SER A 168 7.63 8.60 -0.18
CA SER A 168 7.57 9.63 0.86
C SER A 168 8.10 10.97 0.36
N GLU A 169 9.23 10.98 -0.35
CA GLU A 169 9.79 12.18 -0.98
C GLU A 169 8.80 12.84 -1.95
N VAL A 170 8.10 12.03 -2.77
CA VAL A 170 7.07 12.51 -3.70
C VAL A 170 5.92 13.19 -2.94
N GLN A 171 5.44 12.56 -1.87
CA GLN A 171 4.33 13.10 -1.08
C GLN A 171 4.74 14.37 -0.30
N VAL A 172 5.94 14.41 0.27
CA VAL A 172 6.46 15.63 0.91
C VAL A 172 6.49 16.79 -0.09
N LYS A 173 6.94 16.53 -1.33
CA LYS A 173 6.89 17.54 -2.39
C LYS A 173 5.45 17.96 -2.70
N GLN A 174 4.52 17.02 -2.85
CA GLN A 174 3.09 17.33 -3.07
C GLN A 174 2.52 18.21 -1.96
N VAL A 175 2.81 17.90 -0.69
CA VAL A 175 2.35 18.71 0.45
C VAL A 175 2.92 20.14 0.38
N LYS A 176 4.19 20.32 0.05
CA LYS A 176 4.80 21.65 -0.13
C LYS A 176 4.11 22.42 -1.25
N ASP A 177 3.93 21.78 -2.41
CA ASP A 177 3.30 22.39 -3.58
C ASP A 177 1.84 22.83 -3.30
N LEU A 178 1.14 22.14 -2.38
CA LEU A 178 -0.22 22.49 -1.96
C LEU A 178 -0.28 23.52 -0.83
N ALA A 179 0.58 23.41 0.16
CA ALA A 179 0.49 24.18 1.40
C ALA A 179 1.17 25.55 1.32
N GLU A 180 2.35 25.65 0.69
CA GLU A 180 3.12 26.90 0.62
C GLU A 180 2.39 28.02 -0.13
N PRO A 181 1.69 27.80 -1.27
CA PRO A 181 0.89 28.83 -1.92
C PRO A 181 -0.27 29.36 -1.06
N LYS A 182 -0.75 28.56 -0.10
CA LYS A 182 -1.77 28.96 0.89
C LYS A 182 -1.16 29.71 2.10
N GLY A 183 0.16 29.89 2.13
CA GLY A 183 0.88 30.58 3.21
C GLY A 183 1.25 29.72 4.39
N ALA A 184 1.03 28.42 4.33
CA ALA A 184 1.49 27.50 5.37
C ALA A 184 3.00 27.23 5.24
N LYS A 185 3.66 26.96 6.37
CA LYS A 185 5.09 26.63 6.43
C LYS A 185 5.25 25.16 6.72
N ILE A 186 6.20 24.53 6.04
CA ILE A 186 6.53 23.13 6.24
C ILE A 186 7.80 23.01 7.11
N VAL A 187 7.73 22.17 8.14
CA VAL A 187 8.85 21.82 9.01
C VAL A 187 9.09 20.32 8.89
N GLU A 188 10.16 19.95 8.24
CA GLU A 188 10.49 18.54 7.98
C GLU A 188 11.26 17.92 9.15
N ALA A 189 10.95 16.68 9.47
CA ALA A 189 11.67 15.82 10.39
C ALA A 189 11.85 14.44 9.72
N SER A 190 13.00 14.23 9.08
CA SER A 190 13.30 12.97 8.41
C SER A 190 13.80 11.92 9.38
N VAL A 191 13.47 10.66 9.07
CA VAL A 191 13.95 9.47 9.77
C VAL A 191 14.54 8.50 8.77
N SER A 192 15.33 7.55 9.24
CA SER A 192 15.85 6.44 8.45
C SER A 192 15.32 5.09 8.94
N THR A 193 14.84 5.05 10.20
CA THR A 193 14.32 3.84 10.84
C THR A 193 13.11 4.17 11.71
N SER A 194 12.28 3.16 12.00
CA SER A 194 11.12 3.30 12.89
C SER A 194 11.51 3.69 14.33
N ALA A 195 12.71 3.34 14.79
CA ALA A 195 13.20 3.70 16.12
C ALA A 195 13.40 5.22 16.31
N GLU A 196 13.61 5.97 15.22
CA GLU A 196 13.83 7.42 15.24
C GLU A 196 12.53 8.23 15.25
N VAL A 197 11.38 7.60 14.93
CA VAL A 197 10.09 8.26 14.74
C VAL A 197 9.66 9.07 15.97
N LYS A 198 9.81 8.52 17.18
CA LYS A 198 9.48 9.24 18.41
C LYS A 198 10.32 10.51 18.56
N GLN A 199 11.61 10.42 18.32
CA GLN A 199 12.52 11.58 18.43
C GLN A 199 12.19 12.65 17.38
N ALA A 200 11.83 12.24 16.17
CA ALA A 200 11.38 13.14 15.12
C ALA A 200 10.11 13.88 15.55
N ALA A 201 9.11 13.19 16.10
CA ALA A 201 7.88 13.79 16.61
C ALA A 201 8.18 14.78 17.78
N ASP A 202 9.02 14.39 18.73
CA ASP A 202 9.43 15.26 19.85
C ASP A 202 10.14 16.54 19.34
N SER A 203 10.89 16.47 18.24
CA SER A 203 11.61 17.62 17.66
C SER A 203 10.69 18.69 17.07
N LEU A 204 9.46 18.35 16.76
CA LEU A 204 8.46 19.26 16.19
C LEU A 204 7.68 20.03 17.26
N VAL A 205 7.74 19.57 18.51
CA VAL A 205 7.00 20.19 19.64
C VAL A 205 7.38 21.66 19.80
N GLY A 206 6.38 22.54 19.83
CA GLY A 206 6.55 24.00 19.95
C GLY A 206 7.02 24.70 18.68
N ARG A 207 7.15 23.97 17.57
CA ARG A 207 7.58 24.52 16.27
C ARG A 207 6.48 24.49 15.22
N VAL A 208 5.47 23.64 15.42
CA VAL A 208 4.39 23.39 14.46
C VAL A 208 3.03 23.48 15.14
N ASP A 209 1.99 23.74 14.35
CA ASP A 209 0.60 23.78 14.78
C ASP A 209 -0.08 22.40 14.64
N ALA A 210 0.42 21.58 13.71
CA ALA A 210 -0.05 20.23 13.48
C ALA A 210 1.07 19.37 12.89
N ILE A 211 0.92 18.05 13.00
CA ILE A 211 1.78 17.05 12.35
C ILE A 211 0.99 16.38 11.22
N TYR A 212 1.60 16.18 10.08
CA TYR A 212 1.10 15.37 8.98
C TYR A 212 2.05 14.19 8.70
N ILE A 213 1.50 12.98 8.62
CA ILE A 213 2.24 11.79 8.23
C ILE A 213 1.70 11.35 6.85
N PRO A 214 2.54 11.37 5.80
CA PRO A 214 2.17 10.81 4.50
C PRO A 214 1.99 9.29 4.58
N THR A 215 1.71 8.62 3.46
CA THR A 215 1.73 7.15 3.39
C THR A 215 3.18 6.63 3.40
N ASP A 216 3.89 6.94 4.47
CA ASP A 216 5.28 6.55 4.73
C ASP A 216 5.31 5.24 5.49
N ASN A 217 5.84 4.19 4.90
CA ASN A 217 5.78 2.86 5.49
C ASN A 217 6.54 2.75 6.81
N THR A 218 7.71 3.40 6.90
CA THR A 218 8.55 3.37 8.11
C THR A 218 7.87 4.09 9.26
N VAL A 219 7.34 5.29 9.03
CA VAL A 219 6.68 6.10 10.07
C VAL A 219 5.36 5.49 10.49
N VAL A 220 4.55 5.02 9.52
CA VAL A 220 3.26 4.37 9.79
C VAL A 220 3.45 3.10 10.62
N SER A 221 4.52 2.33 10.40
CA SER A 221 4.82 1.14 11.23
C SER A 221 5.08 1.47 12.71
N ALA A 222 5.44 2.73 13.02
CA ALA A 222 5.70 3.21 14.38
C ALA A 222 4.76 4.37 14.81
N LEU A 223 3.59 4.48 14.19
CA LEU A 223 2.66 5.60 14.33
C LEU A 223 2.22 5.86 15.78
N GLU A 224 2.13 4.84 16.62
CA GLU A 224 1.78 4.97 18.05
C GLU A 224 2.75 5.90 18.78
N SER A 225 4.01 5.95 18.38
CA SER A 225 4.99 6.86 18.92
C SER A 225 4.65 8.32 18.61
N VAL A 226 4.14 8.61 17.40
CA VAL A 226 3.69 9.95 17.01
C VAL A 226 2.40 10.31 17.75
N ILE A 227 1.42 9.39 17.79
CA ILE A 227 0.14 9.57 18.50
C ILE A 227 0.39 9.91 19.96
N SER A 228 1.29 9.17 20.64
CA SER A 228 1.65 9.44 22.03
C SER A 228 2.20 10.86 22.26
N VAL A 229 3.00 11.37 21.32
CA VAL A 229 3.51 12.76 21.37
C VAL A 229 2.37 13.75 21.09
N ALA A 230 1.57 13.51 20.05
CA ALA A 230 0.43 14.33 19.65
C ALA A 230 -0.57 14.51 20.82
N ASP A 231 -0.97 13.42 21.46
CA ASP A 231 -1.91 13.42 22.59
C ASP A 231 -1.32 14.15 23.81
N SER A 232 -0.07 13.83 24.19
CA SER A 232 0.57 14.40 25.38
C SER A 232 0.88 15.88 25.24
N LYS A 233 1.15 16.36 24.02
CA LYS A 233 1.53 17.75 23.72
C LYS A 233 0.38 18.57 23.14
N LYS A 234 -0.80 17.97 22.92
CA LYS A 234 -1.97 18.61 22.31
C LYS A 234 -1.63 19.18 20.93
N ILE A 235 -0.99 18.39 20.08
CA ILE A 235 -0.64 18.74 18.71
C ILE A 235 -1.53 17.91 17.78
N PRO A 236 -2.42 18.52 16.97
CA PRO A 236 -3.23 17.84 15.99
C PRO A 236 -2.40 16.96 15.04
N LEU A 237 -2.77 15.69 14.88
CA LEU A 237 -2.14 14.73 14.00
C LEU A 237 -3.07 14.37 12.84
N PHE A 238 -2.60 14.60 11.62
CA PHE A 238 -3.28 14.23 10.38
C PHE A 238 -2.43 13.21 9.62
N VAL A 239 -3.09 12.38 8.82
CA VAL A 239 -2.42 11.27 8.13
C VAL A 239 -2.90 11.12 6.69
N GLY A 240 -2.15 10.41 5.87
CA GLY A 240 -2.42 10.21 4.44
C GLY A 240 -3.42 9.09 4.14
N GLU A 241 -3.83 8.26 5.16
CA GLU A 241 -4.68 7.10 4.90
C GLU A 241 -5.59 6.76 6.10
N LEU A 242 -6.70 6.04 5.82
CA LEU A 242 -7.79 5.85 6.78
C LEU A 242 -7.44 4.88 7.93
N ASP A 243 -6.59 3.89 7.71
CA ASP A 243 -6.27 2.92 8.75
C ASP A 243 -5.39 3.54 9.85
N SER A 244 -4.47 4.43 9.49
CA SER A 244 -3.73 5.27 10.45
C SER A 244 -4.65 6.24 11.20
N MET A 245 -5.66 6.81 10.53
CA MET A 245 -6.64 7.68 11.19
C MET A 245 -7.36 6.91 12.31
N LYS A 246 -7.80 5.69 12.07
CA LYS A 246 -8.47 4.83 13.07
C LYS A 246 -7.58 4.52 14.28
N ARG A 247 -6.26 4.54 14.14
CA ARG A 247 -5.30 4.29 15.23
C ARG A 247 -5.20 5.46 16.23
N GLY A 248 -5.63 6.67 15.85
CA GLY A 248 -5.62 7.82 16.73
C GLY A 248 -5.17 9.13 16.08
N ALA A 249 -5.12 9.21 14.77
CA ALA A 249 -4.98 10.50 14.09
C ALA A 249 -6.36 11.16 13.91
N ILE A 250 -6.37 12.50 13.73
CA ILE A 250 -7.62 13.28 13.70
C ILE A 250 -8.37 13.07 12.40
N ALA A 251 -7.69 13.15 11.26
CA ALA A 251 -8.37 13.05 9.98
C ALA A 251 -7.44 12.53 8.87
N ALA A 252 -8.07 11.92 7.89
CA ALA A 252 -7.48 11.52 6.63
C ALA A 252 -8.50 11.61 5.51
N SER A 253 -8.06 11.98 4.32
CA SER A 253 -8.77 11.70 3.08
C SER A 253 -8.16 10.47 2.44
N GLY A 254 -8.95 9.41 2.30
CA GLY A 254 -8.42 8.13 1.84
C GLY A 254 -9.49 7.19 1.29
N PHE A 255 -9.08 6.01 0.99
CA PHE A 255 -9.85 4.90 0.46
C PHE A 255 -9.54 3.62 1.26
N ASN A 256 -10.20 2.52 0.93
CA ASN A 256 -9.97 1.24 1.60
C ASN A 256 -8.83 0.46 0.91
N TYR A 257 -7.75 0.17 1.62
CA TYR A 257 -6.62 -0.60 1.08
C TYR A 257 -6.96 -2.06 0.79
N PHE A 258 -7.92 -2.65 1.48
CA PHE A 258 -8.44 -3.97 1.10
C PHE A 258 -9.01 -3.96 -0.32
N ASP A 259 -9.82 -2.94 -0.66
CA ASP A 259 -10.41 -2.82 -2.00
C ASP A 259 -9.34 -2.59 -3.07
N LEU A 260 -8.27 -1.83 -2.75
CA LEU A 260 -7.13 -1.62 -3.64
C LEU A 260 -6.40 -2.95 -3.92
N GLY A 261 -6.11 -3.72 -2.87
CA GLY A 261 -5.52 -5.04 -2.99
C GLY A 261 -6.42 -6.02 -3.75
N TYR A 262 -7.73 -5.98 -3.49
CA TYR A 262 -8.72 -6.79 -4.20
C TYR A 262 -8.73 -6.49 -5.71
N GLN A 263 -8.66 -5.22 -6.08
CA GLN A 263 -8.55 -4.78 -7.47
C GLN A 263 -7.27 -5.34 -8.13
N THR A 264 -6.13 -5.26 -7.43
CA THR A 264 -4.87 -5.85 -7.91
C THR A 264 -4.96 -7.38 -8.06
N GLY A 265 -5.65 -8.06 -7.13
CA GLY A 265 -5.87 -9.50 -7.19
C GLY A 265 -6.73 -9.93 -8.39
N LYS A 266 -7.70 -9.11 -8.80
CA LYS A 266 -8.46 -9.35 -10.05
C LYS A 266 -7.58 -9.25 -11.29
N MET A 267 -6.66 -8.28 -11.34
CA MET A 267 -5.66 -8.19 -12.42
C MET A 267 -4.78 -9.44 -12.44
N ALA A 268 -4.34 -9.91 -11.28
CA ALA A 268 -3.53 -11.12 -11.15
C ALA A 268 -4.28 -12.35 -11.69
N ALA A 269 -5.56 -12.49 -11.37
CA ALA A 269 -6.39 -13.59 -11.87
C ALA A 269 -6.48 -13.61 -13.39
N GLU A 270 -6.62 -12.47 -14.05
CA GLU A 270 -6.63 -12.37 -15.52
C GLU A 270 -5.32 -12.86 -16.15
N ILE A 271 -4.18 -12.56 -15.49
CA ILE A 271 -2.86 -13.02 -15.95
C ILE A 271 -2.70 -14.54 -15.71
N LEU A 272 -3.07 -15.04 -14.54
CA LEU A 272 -2.97 -16.47 -14.22
C LEU A 272 -3.88 -17.34 -15.10
N LYS A 273 -5.05 -16.82 -15.50
CA LYS A 273 -5.96 -17.47 -16.48
C LYS A 273 -5.40 -17.44 -17.92
N GLY A 274 -4.36 -16.63 -18.17
CA GLY A 274 -3.82 -16.44 -19.51
C GLY A 274 -4.68 -15.55 -20.41
N ASN A 275 -5.62 -14.80 -19.85
CA ASN A 275 -6.50 -13.88 -20.57
C ASN A 275 -5.75 -12.61 -21.01
N LYS A 276 -4.82 -12.13 -20.16
CA LYS A 276 -4.05 -10.90 -20.39
C LYS A 276 -2.60 -11.08 -19.97
N LYS A 277 -1.73 -10.23 -20.51
CA LYS A 277 -0.36 -10.03 -20.06
C LYS A 277 -0.29 -8.75 -19.19
N PRO A 278 0.72 -8.58 -18.34
CA PRO A 278 0.90 -7.34 -17.58
C PRO A 278 0.86 -6.09 -18.47
N SER A 279 1.51 -6.13 -19.64
CA SER A 279 1.57 -5.03 -20.61
C SER A 279 0.22 -4.61 -21.21
N GLU A 280 -0.82 -5.41 -21.03
CA GLU A 280 -2.18 -5.16 -21.54
C GLU A 280 -3.14 -4.64 -20.47
N ILE A 281 -2.68 -4.48 -19.24
CA ILE A 281 -3.48 -4.03 -18.11
C ILE A 281 -2.96 -2.66 -17.64
N PRO A 282 -3.66 -1.55 -17.90
CA PRO A 282 -3.26 -0.23 -17.42
C PRO A 282 -3.14 -0.17 -15.89
N ILE A 283 -2.35 0.80 -15.38
CA ILE A 283 -2.30 1.08 -13.96
C ILE A 283 -3.64 1.67 -13.53
N GLU A 284 -4.22 1.11 -12.48
CA GLU A 284 -5.50 1.58 -11.99
C GLU A 284 -5.33 2.47 -10.73
N LEU A 285 -6.22 3.45 -10.63
CA LEU A 285 -6.34 4.34 -9.48
C LEU A 285 -7.19 3.67 -8.38
N PRO A 286 -7.03 4.10 -7.12
CA PRO A 286 -7.91 3.66 -6.05
C PRO A 286 -9.35 4.15 -6.29
N GLY A 287 -10.30 3.52 -5.60
CA GLY A 287 -11.71 3.89 -5.63
C GLY A 287 -11.98 5.28 -5.05
N SER A 288 -13.26 5.55 -4.74
CA SER A 288 -13.71 6.86 -4.23
C SER A 288 -13.07 7.19 -2.87
N LEU A 289 -12.67 8.47 -2.74
CA LEU A 289 -12.15 9.03 -1.50
C LEU A 289 -13.27 9.38 -0.52
N LYS A 290 -12.94 9.24 0.77
CA LYS A 290 -13.70 9.77 1.88
C LYS A 290 -12.77 10.61 2.76
N LEU A 291 -13.22 11.80 3.16
CA LEU A 291 -12.61 12.51 4.28
C LEU A 291 -13.29 12.01 5.55
N VAL A 292 -12.49 11.46 6.47
CA VAL A 292 -13.00 10.91 7.74
C VAL A 292 -12.31 11.61 8.89
N ILE A 293 -13.08 11.99 9.91
CA ILE A 293 -12.62 12.70 11.10
C ILE A 293 -12.89 11.85 12.35
N ASN A 294 -11.86 11.60 13.13
CA ASN A 294 -11.94 10.93 14.43
C ASN A 294 -12.15 11.96 15.54
N LYS A 295 -13.38 12.07 16.03
CA LYS A 295 -13.74 13.03 17.08
C LYS A 295 -12.97 12.82 18.37
N LYS A 296 -12.75 11.57 18.76
CA LYS A 296 -12.02 11.20 19.98
C LYS A 296 -10.55 11.63 19.92
N ALA A 297 -9.90 11.42 18.79
CA ALA A 297 -8.54 11.88 18.55
C ALA A 297 -8.46 13.42 18.54
N ALA A 298 -9.41 14.10 17.90
CA ALA A 298 -9.49 15.55 17.88
C ALA A 298 -9.57 16.13 19.29
N GLU A 299 -10.48 15.62 20.15
CA GLU A 299 -10.58 16.01 21.56
C GLU A 299 -9.28 15.74 22.32
N ALA A 300 -8.70 14.54 22.16
CA ALA A 300 -7.44 14.16 22.81
C ALA A 300 -6.29 15.10 22.44
N GLN A 301 -6.23 15.56 21.19
CA GLN A 301 -5.17 16.40 20.64
C GLN A 301 -5.49 17.90 20.66
N GLY A 302 -6.65 18.28 21.22
CA GLY A 302 -7.01 19.68 21.49
C GLY A 302 -7.56 20.43 20.27
N LEU A 303 -8.03 19.73 19.24
CA LEU A 303 -8.74 20.33 18.12
C LEU A 303 -10.25 20.29 18.35
N GLU A 304 -10.90 21.46 18.33
CA GLU A 304 -12.34 21.55 18.41
C GLU A 304 -13.00 21.10 17.12
N VAL A 305 -13.87 20.10 17.21
CA VAL A 305 -14.64 19.60 16.05
C VAL A 305 -15.85 20.49 15.81
N LYS A 306 -15.97 21.04 14.61
CA LYS A 306 -17.13 21.85 14.22
C LYS A 306 -18.24 20.96 13.66
N GLU A 307 -19.49 21.25 14.04
CA GLU A 307 -20.66 20.49 13.55
C GLU A 307 -20.81 20.57 12.02
N GLU A 308 -20.48 21.72 11.43
CA GLU A 308 -20.54 21.97 9.99
C GLU A 308 -19.63 21.05 9.16
N TRP A 309 -18.63 20.42 9.75
CA TRP A 309 -17.78 19.46 9.04
C TRP A 309 -18.53 18.19 8.64
N ALA A 310 -19.68 17.91 9.27
CA ALA A 310 -20.57 16.80 8.87
C ALA A 310 -21.13 16.96 7.44
N ASP A 311 -21.10 18.15 6.88
CA ASP A 311 -21.63 18.41 5.53
C ASP A 311 -20.69 17.84 4.42
N PHE A 312 -19.41 17.60 4.73
CA PHE A 312 -18.41 17.16 3.75
C PHE A 312 -17.46 16.05 4.25
N ALA A 313 -17.54 15.67 5.51
CA ALA A 313 -16.72 14.63 6.10
C ALA A 313 -17.56 13.59 6.84
N GLU A 314 -17.11 12.34 6.86
CA GLU A 314 -17.67 11.29 7.71
C GLU A 314 -17.01 11.37 9.09
N PHE A 315 -17.80 11.19 10.16
CA PHE A 315 -17.24 11.08 11.50
C PHE A 315 -17.03 9.63 11.90
N HIS A 316 -15.83 9.35 12.42
CA HIS A 316 -15.52 8.09 13.08
C HIS A 316 -15.84 8.22 14.56
N GLU A 317 -16.67 7.30 15.09
CA GLU A 317 -17.25 7.40 16.43
C GLU A 317 -16.67 6.39 17.45
N GLU A 318 -15.71 5.52 17.05
CA GLU A 318 -15.14 4.51 17.94
C GLU A 318 -13.95 4.97 18.78
#